data_53497006563258f14f08fed5eb525eeb
#
_entry.id   53497006563258f14f08fed5eb525eeb
#
_cell.length_a   1.000
_cell.length_b   1.000
_cell.length_c   1.000
_cell.angle_alpha   90.00
_cell.angle_beta   90.00
_cell.angle_gamma   90.00
#
_symmetry.space_group_name_H-M   'P 1'
#
loop_
_entity.id
_entity.type
_entity.pdbx_description
1 polymer ?
#
loop_
_entity_poly.entity_id
_entity_poly.type
_entity_poly.pdbx_seq_one_letter_code
_entity_poly.pdbx_strand_id
1 'polypeptide(L)'
;MSLWLVKRETEGVSTAHLTKLGQHTVPFVDVFFDNVVVEESQRIGEAGAGWLLLMKNFEFERCLVVAQGLGLAQAAQNDAIAYAKERIAFGKPIITNPRVQGLIEQNEIMLQQTRHWLYYCLWKLDQGQSINADIAMLKSWGTRAHLQIADNAIEVYGGLGYTEEVRVGRIWRDLRGN
;
A
#
# COMPACT_ATOMS: atom_id res chain seq x y z
N MET A 1 7.70 -27.58 4.96
CA MET A 1 8.08 -26.23 5.43
C MET A 1 7.36 -25.96 6.74
N SER A 2 8.07 -25.48 7.76
CA SER A 2 7.50 -25.08 9.05
C SER A 2 7.78 -23.60 9.30
N LEU A 3 6.96 -22.94 10.11
CA LEU A 3 7.16 -21.57 10.53
C LEU A 3 7.79 -21.55 11.93
N TRP A 4 8.72 -20.62 12.12
CA TRP A 4 9.45 -20.44 13.38
C TRP A 4 9.45 -18.98 13.78
N LEU A 5 9.20 -18.69 15.05
CA LEU A 5 9.32 -17.37 15.62
C LEU A 5 10.72 -17.19 16.20
N VAL A 6 11.54 -16.39 15.54
CA VAL A 6 12.93 -16.12 15.95
C VAL A 6 13.03 -14.68 16.45
N LYS A 7 13.57 -14.49 17.65
CA LYS A 7 13.83 -13.15 18.16
C LYS A 7 14.98 -12.52 17.38
N ARG A 8 14.90 -11.23 17.15
CA ARG A 8 15.92 -10.47 16.44
C ARG A 8 17.30 -10.54 17.12
N GLU A 9 17.28 -10.62 18.46
CA GLU A 9 18.47 -10.66 19.31
C GLU A 9 19.04 -12.07 19.49
N THR A 10 18.49 -13.08 18.78
CA THR A 10 19.01 -14.45 18.83
C THR A 10 20.42 -14.48 18.26
N GLU A 11 21.32 -15.20 18.92
CA GLU A 11 22.68 -15.42 18.44
C GLU A 11 22.69 -16.00 17.02
N GLY A 12 23.52 -15.45 16.15
CA GLY A 12 23.56 -15.82 14.73
C GLY A 12 22.58 -15.05 13.84
N VAL A 13 21.70 -14.21 14.38
CA VAL A 13 20.84 -13.33 13.59
C VAL A 13 21.52 -11.97 13.44
N SER A 14 21.68 -11.52 12.20
CA SER A 14 22.18 -10.18 11.90
C SER A 14 21.39 -9.51 10.79
N THR A 15 21.43 -8.18 10.72
CA THR A 15 20.69 -7.39 9.73
C THR A 15 21.56 -6.33 9.09
N ALA A 16 21.37 -6.10 7.79
CA ALA A 16 21.97 -4.98 7.06
C ALA A 16 20.88 -4.06 6.50
N HIS A 17 21.01 -2.75 6.76
CA HIS A 17 20.03 -1.77 6.29
C HIS A 17 20.17 -1.48 4.81
N LEU A 18 19.02 -1.41 4.11
CA LEU A 18 18.90 -0.98 2.72
C LEU A 18 18.22 0.38 2.64
N THR A 19 18.72 1.26 1.77
CA THR A 19 18.10 2.54 1.48
C THR A 19 16.90 2.33 0.55
N LYS A 20 15.74 2.91 0.90
CA LYS A 20 14.49 2.77 0.16
C LYS A 20 14.09 4.05 -0.58
N LEU A 21 13.26 3.87 -1.61
CA LEU A 21 12.63 4.96 -2.35
C LEU A 21 11.53 5.66 -1.54
N GLY A 22 10.76 4.92 -0.75
CA GLY A 22 9.62 5.39 0.06
C GLY A 22 9.45 4.61 1.35
N GLN A 23 8.36 4.88 2.10
CA GLN A 23 8.04 4.25 3.39
C GLN A 23 9.20 4.34 4.40
N HIS A 24 9.84 5.49 4.51
CA HIS A 24 11.08 5.70 5.27
C HIS A 24 10.95 5.46 6.77
N THR A 25 9.72 5.47 7.30
CA THR A 25 9.42 5.19 8.72
C THR A 25 9.51 3.72 9.09
N VAL A 26 9.52 2.81 8.12
CA VAL A 26 9.63 1.36 8.34
C VAL A 26 11.04 0.92 7.89
N PRO A 27 11.81 0.18 8.70
CA PRO A 27 13.11 -0.32 8.25
C PRO A 27 12.93 -1.33 7.11
N PHE A 28 13.90 -1.36 6.22
CA PHE A 28 14.03 -2.37 5.17
C PHE A 28 15.43 -2.93 5.25
N VAL A 29 15.55 -4.23 5.47
CA VAL A 29 16.81 -4.86 5.85
C VAL A 29 16.95 -6.22 5.17
N ASP A 30 18.19 -6.60 4.88
CA ASP A 30 18.54 -8.00 4.70
C ASP A 30 18.68 -8.65 6.07
N VAL A 31 18.19 -9.87 6.22
CA VAL A 31 18.31 -10.67 7.45
C VAL A 31 19.16 -11.89 7.15
N PHE A 32 20.21 -12.07 7.95
CA PHE A 32 21.13 -13.21 7.84
C PHE A 32 20.97 -14.12 9.05
N PHE A 33 21.00 -15.43 8.80
CA PHE A 33 20.95 -16.47 9.81
C PHE A 33 22.22 -17.32 9.69
N ASP A 34 23.08 -17.27 10.72
CA ASP A 34 24.30 -18.07 10.79
C ASP A 34 24.24 -19.01 11.99
N ASN A 35 24.04 -20.29 11.71
CA ASN A 35 23.94 -21.35 12.71
C ASN A 35 22.91 -21.06 13.84
N VAL A 36 21.80 -20.38 13.51
CA VAL A 36 20.76 -20.04 14.46
C VAL A 36 20.06 -21.29 14.95
N VAL A 37 20.07 -21.51 16.26
CA VAL A 37 19.39 -22.63 16.90
C VAL A 37 17.99 -22.17 17.35
N VAL A 38 16.95 -22.92 16.99
CA VAL A 38 15.58 -22.69 17.39
C VAL A 38 15.06 -23.87 18.18
N GLU A 39 14.30 -23.59 19.24
CA GLU A 39 13.63 -24.60 20.06
C GLU A 39 12.27 -24.95 19.49
N GLU A 40 11.80 -26.18 19.77
CA GLU A 40 10.50 -26.67 19.30
C GLU A 40 9.34 -25.76 19.77
N SER A 41 9.47 -25.14 20.94
CA SER A 41 8.53 -24.18 21.49
C SER A 41 8.34 -22.90 20.66
N GLN A 42 9.30 -22.60 19.78
CA GLN A 42 9.26 -21.46 18.86
C GLN A 42 8.57 -21.78 17.52
N ARG A 43 8.19 -23.05 17.30
CA ARG A 43 7.46 -23.45 16.10
C ARG A 43 6.01 -22.94 16.15
N ILE A 44 5.54 -22.38 15.06
CA ILE A 44 4.16 -21.95 14.88
C ILE A 44 3.39 -23.07 14.15
N GLY A 45 2.45 -23.69 14.86
CA GLY A 45 1.61 -24.77 14.35
C GLY A 45 2.33 -26.11 14.22
N GLU A 46 1.70 -27.06 13.52
CA GLU A 46 2.22 -28.41 13.32
C GLU A 46 3.41 -28.43 12.36
N ALA A 47 4.28 -29.44 12.54
CA ALA A 47 5.40 -29.66 11.65
C ALA A 47 4.92 -29.86 10.20
N GLY A 48 5.51 -29.11 9.27
CA GLY A 48 5.14 -29.17 7.86
C GLY A 48 3.95 -28.30 7.46
N ALA A 49 3.17 -27.76 8.39
CA ALA A 49 1.97 -26.93 8.12
C ALA A 49 2.27 -25.47 7.75
N GLY A 50 3.53 -25.05 7.78
CA GLY A 50 3.91 -23.64 7.64
C GLY A 50 3.41 -22.96 6.38
N TRP A 51 3.35 -23.66 5.24
CA TRP A 51 2.82 -23.10 4.01
C TRP A 51 1.34 -22.73 4.10
N LEU A 52 0.53 -23.63 4.64
CA LEU A 52 -0.92 -23.42 4.77
C LEU A 52 -1.23 -22.27 5.74
N LEU A 53 -0.48 -22.19 6.85
CA LEU A 53 -0.61 -21.09 7.82
C LEU A 53 -0.26 -19.75 7.19
N LEU A 54 0.82 -19.69 6.40
CA LEU A 54 1.25 -18.49 5.71
C LEU A 54 0.22 -18.04 4.68
N MET A 55 -0.36 -18.96 3.91
CA MET A 55 -1.40 -18.63 2.92
C MET A 55 -2.65 -18.03 3.56
N LYS A 56 -3.10 -18.53 4.70
CA LYS A 56 -4.21 -17.94 5.47
C LYS A 56 -3.89 -16.52 5.94
N ASN A 57 -2.68 -16.31 6.42
CA ASN A 57 -2.25 -14.97 6.85
C ASN A 57 -2.23 -13.98 5.70
N PHE A 58 -1.83 -14.40 4.51
CA PHE A 58 -1.77 -13.54 3.32
C PHE A 58 -3.13 -13.07 2.82
N GLU A 59 -4.23 -13.78 3.10
CA GLU A 59 -5.57 -13.27 2.80
C GLU A 59 -5.84 -11.96 3.54
N PHE A 60 -5.57 -11.94 4.84
CA PHE A 60 -5.76 -10.76 5.68
C PHE A 60 -4.70 -9.67 5.43
N GLU A 61 -3.44 -10.05 5.29
CA GLU A 61 -2.34 -9.11 5.04
C GLU A 61 -2.56 -8.33 3.73
N ARG A 62 -3.02 -8.99 2.66
CA ARG A 62 -3.36 -8.32 1.40
C ARG A 62 -4.48 -7.29 1.56
N CYS A 63 -5.47 -7.55 2.42
CA CYS A 63 -6.49 -6.55 2.75
C CYS A 63 -5.87 -5.31 3.42
N LEU A 64 -4.92 -5.49 4.35
CA LEU A 64 -4.23 -4.39 5.01
C LEU A 64 -3.41 -3.56 4.03
N VAL A 65 -2.68 -4.18 3.10
CA VAL A 65 -1.91 -3.49 2.06
C VAL A 65 -2.83 -2.65 1.18
N VAL A 66 -3.97 -3.20 0.75
CA VAL A 66 -4.95 -2.46 -0.05
C VAL A 66 -5.57 -1.31 0.75
N ALA A 67 -5.93 -1.53 2.02
CA ALA A 67 -6.50 -0.49 2.89
C ALA A 67 -5.53 0.67 3.12
N GLN A 68 -4.25 0.37 3.37
CA GLN A 68 -3.19 1.36 3.51
C GLN A 68 -3.04 2.18 2.22
N GLY A 69 -2.95 1.50 1.08
CA GLY A 69 -2.84 2.16 -0.22
C GLY A 69 -4.04 3.04 -0.54
N LEU A 70 -5.26 2.58 -0.22
CA LEU A 70 -6.50 3.36 -0.39
C LEU A 70 -6.47 4.65 0.46
N GLY A 71 -6.00 4.58 1.71
CA GLY A 71 -5.87 5.76 2.57
C GLY A 71 -4.88 6.79 2.02
N LEU A 72 -3.72 6.34 1.54
CA LEU A 72 -2.72 7.21 0.91
C LEU A 72 -3.22 7.82 -0.39
N ALA A 73 -3.88 7.05 -1.24
CA ALA A 73 -4.46 7.53 -2.49
C ALA A 73 -5.58 8.55 -2.24
N GLN A 74 -6.43 8.31 -1.23
CA GLN A 74 -7.45 9.28 -0.81
C GLN A 74 -6.82 10.59 -0.33
N ALA A 75 -5.73 10.53 0.41
CA ALA A 75 -5.01 11.73 0.85
C ALA A 75 -4.45 12.52 -0.34
N ALA A 76 -3.85 11.85 -1.33
CA ALA A 76 -3.36 12.49 -2.55
C ALA A 76 -4.50 13.17 -3.34
N GLN A 77 -5.64 12.50 -3.47
CA GLN A 77 -6.84 13.05 -4.12
C GLN A 77 -7.37 14.30 -3.41
N ASN A 78 -7.46 14.25 -2.08
CA ASN A 78 -7.94 15.38 -1.29
C ASN A 78 -7.03 16.61 -1.45
N ASP A 79 -5.71 16.39 -1.42
CA ASP A 79 -4.71 17.45 -1.61
C ASP A 79 -4.81 18.04 -3.02
N ALA A 80 -4.94 17.20 -4.05
CA ALA A 80 -5.09 17.65 -5.43
C ALA A 80 -6.35 18.49 -5.63
N ILE A 81 -7.48 18.09 -5.05
CA ILE A 81 -8.73 18.87 -5.09
C ILE A 81 -8.58 20.21 -4.38
N ALA A 82 -7.99 20.23 -3.18
CA ALA A 82 -7.76 21.47 -2.42
C ALA A 82 -6.89 22.43 -3.23
N TYR A 83 -5.75 21.96 -3.73
CA TYR A 83 -4.87 22.77 -4.57
C TYR A 83 -5.55 23.27 -5.83
N ALA A 84 -6.32 22.43 -6.53
CA ALA A 84 -7.00 22.80 -7.75
C ALA A 84 -8.06 23.90 -7.55
N LYS A 85 -8.67 23.98 -6.37
CA LYS A 85 -9.63 25.04 -6.00
C LYS A 85 -8.95 26.36 -5.72
N GLU A 86 -7.72 26.36 -5.18
CA GLU A 86 -6.98 27.56 -4.77
C GLU A 86 -6.07 28.10 -5.88
N ARG A 87 -5.48 27.23 -6.67
CA ARG A 87 -4.52 27.61 -7.71
C ARG A 87 -5.20 28.34 -8.86
N ILE A 88 -4.82 29.59 -9.08
CA ILE A 88 -5.29 30.41 -10.22
C ILE A 88 -4.31 30.27 -11.39
N ALA A 89 -4.82 29.89 -12.56
CA ALA A 89 -4.12 29.97 -13.84
C ALA A 89 -5.10 30.44 -14.93
N PHE A 90 -4.60 31.27 -15.86
CA PHE A 90 -5.42 31.88 -16.92
C PHE A 90 -6.66 32.62 -16.37
N GLY A 91 -6.51 33.27 -15.21
CA GLY A 91 -7.53 34.11 -14.59
C GLY A 91 -8.62 33.39 -13.81
N LYS A 92 -8.53 32.07 -13.60
CA LYS A 92 -9.53 31.27 -12.88
C LYS A 92 -8.90 30.07 -12.15
N PRO A 93 -9.58 29.51 -11.12
CA PRO A 93 -9.12 28.29 -10.46
C PRO A 93 -8.95 27.14 -11.43
N ILE A 94 -7.85 26.34 -11.30
CA ILE A 94 -7.56 25.26 -12.23
C ILE A 94 -8.56 24.11 -12.15
N ILE A 95 -9.34 23.99 -11.07
CA ILE A 95 -10.45 23.04 -10.95
C ILE A 95 -11.50 23.21 -12.06
N THR A 96 -11.58 24.40 -12.69
CA THR A 96 -12.48 24.65 -13.82
C THR A 96 -11.94 24.15 -15.16
N ASN A 97 -10.68 23.68 -15.20
CA ASN A 97 -10.08 23.11 -16.40
C ASN A 97 -10.60 21.69 -16.64
N PRO A 98 -11.18 21.36 -17.81
CA PRO A 98 -11.71 20.02 -18.10
C PRO A 98 -10.70 18.89 -17.94
N ARG A 99 -9.40 19.11 -18.25
CA ARG A 99 -8.35 18.13 -18.03
C ARG A 99 -8.16 17.82 -16.54
N VAL A 100 -8.11 18.85 -15.69
CA VAL A 100 -7.98 18.70 -14.23
C VAL A 100 -9.20 17.98 -13.66
N GLN A 101 -10.39 18.35 -14.12
CA GLN A 101 -11.64 17.66 -13.74
C GLN A 101 -11.62 16.18 -14.11
N GLY A 102 -11.17 15.86 -15.32
CA GLY A 102 -11.06 14.46 -15.78
C GLY A 102 -10.11 13.62 -14.94
N LEU A 103 -8.96 14.17 -14.50
CA LEU A 103 -8.04 13.48 -13.59
C LEU A 103 -8.68 13.23 -12.22
N ILE A 104 -9.35 14.24 -11.65
CA ILE A 104 -10.02 14.15 -10.35
C ILE A 104 -11.17 13.13 -10.40
N GLU A 105 -11.98 13.15 -11.46
CA GLU A 105 -13.07 12.20 -11.68
C GLU A 105 -12.55 10.76 -11.80
N GLN A 106 -11.54 10.53 -12.61
CA GLN A 106 -10.91 9.23 -12.77
C GLN A 106 -10.37 8.69 -11.46
N ASN A 107 -9.72 9.53 -10.67
CA ASN A 107 -9.23 9.17 -9.34
C ASN A 107 -10.39 8.75 -8.42
N GLU A 108 -11.48 9.50 -8.40
CA GLU A 108 -12.64 9.18 -7.55
C GLU A 108 -13.27 7.84 -7.94
N ILE A 109 -13.39 7.55 -9.24
CA ILE A 109 -13.88 6.25 -9.73
C ILE A 109 -12.99 5.12 -9.21
N MET A 110 -11.67 5.24 -9.32
CA MET A 110 -10.73 4.23 -8.84
C MET A 110 -10.79 4.05 -7.32
N LEU A 111 -10.93 5.14 -6.56
CA LEU A 111 -11.09 5.09 -5.09
C LEU A 111 -12.36 4.34 -4.70
N GLN A 112 -13.49 4.65 -5.33
CA GLN A 112 -14.77 3.99 -5.04
C GLN A 112 -14.74 2.50 -5.42
N GLN A 113 -14.19 2.15 -6.58
CA GLN A 113 -14.04 0.76 -7.00
C GLN A 113 -13.21 -0.04 -5.99
N THR A 114 -12.04 0.49 -5.59
CA THR A 114 -11.17 -0.19 -4.61
C THR A 114 -11.85 -0.33 -3.26
N ARG A 115 -12.51 0.73 -2.78
CA ARG A 115 -13.19 0.75 -1.48
C ARG A 115 -14.31 -0.29 -1.43
N HIS A 116 -15.21 -0.30 -2.42
CA HIS A 116 -16.32 -1.24 -2.44
C HIS A 116 -15.83 -2.69 -2.54
N TRP A 117 -14.82 -2.94 -3.37
CA TRP A 117 -14.27 -4.29 -3.50
C TRP A 117 -13.55 -4.76 -2.23
N LEU A 118 -12.82 -3.85 -1.56
CA LEU A 118 -12.20 -4.16 -0.27
C LEU A 118 -13.26 -4.51 0.78
N TYR A 119 -14.32 -3.72 0.91
CA TYR A 119 -15.40 -4.01 1.85
C TYR A 119 -16.14 -5.30 1.50
N TYR A 120 -16.29 -5.62 0.23
CA TYR A 120 -16.83 -6.91 -0.19
C TYR A 120 -15.95 -8.09 0.26
N CYS A 121 -14.62 -7.98 0.11
CA CYS A 121 -13.69 -9.00 0.61
C CYS A 121 -13.80 -9.16 2.13
N LEU A 122 -13.81 -8.05 2.88
CA LEU A 122 -13.91 -8.07 4.34
C LEU A 122 -15.26 -8.67 4.80
N TRP A 123 -16.34 -8.32 4.14
CA TRP A 123 -17.66 -8.91 4.42
C TRP A 123 -17.66 -10.43 4.21
N LYS A 124 -17.03 -10.92 3.12
CA LYS A 124 -16.89 -12.38 2.91
C LYS A 124 -16.08 -13.05 4.02
N LEU A 125 -15.00 -12.41 4.49
CA LEU A 125 -14.21 -12.91 5.62
C LEU A 125 -15.07 -13.01 6.89
N ASP A 126 -15.87 -12.00 7.20
CA ASP A 126 -16.77 -11.99 8.35
C ASP A 126 -17.83 -13.12 8.26
N GLN A 127 -18.17 -13.57 7.04
CA GLN A 127 -19.05 -14.73 6.81
C GLN A 127 -18.28 -16.07 6.82
N GLY A 128 -16.98 -16.09 7.14
CA GLY A 128 -16.14 -17.29 7.14
C GLY A 128 -15.85 -17.85 5.75
N GLN A 129 -16.04 -17.06 4.70
CA GLN A 129 -15.77 -17.44 3.31
C GLN A 129 -14.32 -17.15 2.93
N SER A 130 -13.73 -18.00 2.07
CA SER A 130 -12.41 -17.71 1.49
C SER A 130 -12.50 -16.55 0.50
N ILE A 131 -11.49 -15.67 0.56
CA ILE A 131 -11.35 -14.50 -0.32
C ILE A 131 -10.11 -14.58 -1.22
N ASN A 132 -9.42 -15.72 -1.28
CA ASN A 132 -8.13 -15.84 -1.94
C ASN A 132 -8.11 -15.26 -3.36
N ALA A 133 -9.08 -15.62 -4.19
CA ALA A 133 -9.18 -15.13 -5.56
C ALA A 133 -9.52 -13.63 -5.60
N ASP A 134 -10.54 -13.22 -4.83
CA ASP A 134 -11.01 -11.83 -4.79
C ASP A 134 -9.90 -10.89 -4.34
N ILE A 135 -9.22 -11.23 -3.24
CA ILE A 135 -8.17 -10.36 -2.68
C ILE A 135 -6.90 -10.36 -3.53
N ALA A 136 -6.58 -11.45 -4.23
CA ALA A 136 -5.45 -11.49 -5.15
C ALA A 136 -5.69 -10.55 -6.35
N MET A 137 -6.89 -10.58 -6.93
CA MET A 137 -7.29 -9.67 -8.00
C MET A 137 -7.33 -8.22 -7.52
N LEU A 138 -7.97 -7.98 -6.37
CA LEU A 138 -8.06 -6.65 -5.78
C LEU A 138 -6.67 -6.08 -5.47
N LYS A 139 -5.77 -6.84 -4.86
CA LYS A 139 -4.41 -6.39 -4.57
C LYS A 139 -3.69 -6.00 -5.85
N SER A 140 -3.74 -6.84 -6.88
CA SER A 140 -3.09 -6.58 -8.17
C SER A 140 -3.63 -5.33 -8.88
N TRP A 141 -4.96 -5.13 -8.87
CA TRP A 141 -5.60 -3.97 -9.50
C TRP A 141 -5.50 -2.72 -8.63
N GLY A 142 -5.84 -2.83 -7.34
CA GLY A 142 -5.94 -1.70 -6.41
C GLY A 142 -4.61 -1.00 -6.19
N THR A 143 -3.50 -1.74 -6.05
CA THR A 143 -2.18 -1.10 -5.86
C THR A 143 -1.76 -0.28 -7.08
N ARG A 144 -2.11 -0.72 -8.30
CA ARG A 144 -1.88 0.05 -9.53
C ARG A 144 -2.78 1.28 -9.60
N ALA A 145 -4.06 1.13 -9.24
CA ALA A 145 -5.00 2.24 -9.20
C ALA A 145 -4.56 3.31 -8.19
N HIS A 146 -4.12 2.92 -7.00
CA HIS A 146 -3.61 3.84 -5.99
C HIS A 146 -2.38 4.61 -6.47
N LEU A 147 -1.45 3.94 -7.15
CA LEU A 147 -0.28 4.59 -7.73
C LEU A 147 -0.68 5.58 -8.82
N GLN A 148 -1.63 5.22 -9.69
CA GLN A 148 -2.16 6.11 -10.73
C GLN A 148 -2.85 7.34 -10.13
N ILE A 149 -3.58 7.19 -9.04
CA ILE A 149 -4.21 8.32 -8.33
C ILE A 149 -3.15 9.29 -7.82
N ALA A 150 -2.07 8.80 -7.24
CA ALA A 150 -0.97 9.66 -6.77
C ALA A 150 -0.23 10.32 -7.94
N ASP A 151 -0.05 9.63 -9.06
CA ASP A 151 0.53 10.17 -10.28
C ASP A 151 -0.32 11.30 -10.86
N ASN A 152 -1.63 11.06 -10.99
CA ASN A 152 -2.59 12.08 -11.42
C ASN A 152 -2.60 13.29 -10.46
N ALA A 153 -2.44 13.08 -9.15
CA ALA A 153 -2.34 14.16 -8.18
C ALA A 153 -1.08 15.02 -8.41
N ILE A 154 0.07 14.40 -8.69
CA ILE A 154 1.30 15.12 -9.08
C ILE A 154 1.04 15.95 -10.34
N GLU A 155 0.35 15.40 -11.34
CA GLU A 155 0.01 16.11 -12.57
C GLU A 155 -0.89 17.34 -12.30
N VAL A 156 -1.87 17.23 -11.39
CA VAL A 156 -2.71 18.37 -10.97
C VAL A 156 -1.89 19.48 -10.33
N TYR A 157 -0.87 19.15 -9.53
CA TYR A 157 0.06 20.13 -8.94
C TYR A 157 1.02 20.74 -9.96
N GLY A 158 1.23 20.09 -11.11
CA GLY A 158 2.20 20.51 -12.11
C GLY A 158 3.63 20.51 -11.58
N GLY A 159 4.44 21.52 -11.92
CA GLY A 159 5.84 21.60 -11.47
C GLY A 159 6.03 21.52 -9.96
N LEU A 160 5.09 22.04 -9.17
CA LEU A 160 5.14 21.97 -7.71
C LEU A 160 5.03 20.51 -7.22
N GLY A 161 4.22 19.65 -7.87
CA GLY A 161 4.07 18.25 -7.53
C GLY A 161 5.36 17.43 -7.72
N TYR A 162 6.30 17.93 -8.52
CA TYR A 162 7.62 17.31 -8.74
C TYR A 162 8.67 17.73 -7.70
N THR A 163 8.31 18.56 -6.74
CA THR A 163 9.17 19.03 -5.66
C THR A 163 8.89 18.28 -4.35
N GLU A 164 9.73 18.48 -3.33
CA GLU A 164 9.50 17.97 -1.99
C GLU A 164 8.67 18.93 -1.10
N GLU A 165 8.26 20.09 -1.63
CA GLU A 165 7.45 21.08 -0.93
C GLU A 165 6.03 20.60 -0.65
N VAL A 166 5.55 19.62 -1.43
CA VAL A 166 4.22 19.02 -1.28
C VAL A 166 4.31 17.50 -1.12
N ARG A 167 3.41 16.94 -0.32
CA ARG A 167 3.52 15.51 0.06
C ARG A 167 3.08 14.51 -1.03
N VAL A 168 2.50 14.97 -2.14
CA VAL A 168 2.01 14.05 -3.19
C VAL A 168 3.13 13.20 -3.80
N GLY A 169 4.33 13.77 -3.99
CA GLY A 169 5.50 13.03 -4.44
C GLY A 169 5.97 11.95 -3.44
N ARG A 170 5.90 12.24 -2.13
CA ARG A 170 6.15 11.26 -1.08
C ARG A 170 5.11 10.15 -1.10
N ILE A 171 3.83 10.48 -1.20
CA ILE A 171 2.73 9.50 -1.28
C ILE A 171 2.94 8.57 -2.47
N TRP A 172 3.33 9.11 -3.62
CA TRP A 172 3.64 8.32 -4.80
C TRP A 172 4.78 7.31 -4.55
N ARG A 173 5.89 7.76 -3.93
CA ARG A 173 7.02 6.88 -3.56
C ARG A 173 6.59 5.79 -2.58
N ASP A 174 5.77 6.14 -1.58
CA ASP A 174 5.28 5.21 -0.56
C ASP A 174 4.36 4.14 -1.18
N LEU A 175 3.46 4.53 -2.09
CA LEU A 175 2.55 3.63 -2.81
C LEU A 175 3.29 2.70 -3.79
N ARG A 176 4.45 3.09 -4.29
CA ARG A 176 5.23 2.26 -5.22
C ARG A 176 5.74 0.98 -4.57
N GLY A 177 5.84 0.94 -3.24
CA GLY A 177 6.26 -0.22 -2.46
C GLY A 177 5.17 -1.25 -2.14
N ASN A 178 3.90 -0.96 -2.46
CA ASN A 178 2.72 -1.81 -2.14
C ASN A 178 2.47 -2.93 -3.17
#